data_846a4a6d3b6f4433dc531f444204b1f9
#
_entry.id   846a4a6d3b6f4433dc531f444204b1f9
#
_cell.length_a   1.000
_cell.length_b   1.000
_cell.length_c   1.000
_cell.angle_alpha   90.00
_cell.angle_beta   90.00
_cell.angle_gamma   90.00
#
_symmetry.space_group_name_H-M   'P 1'
#
loop_
_entity.id
_entity.type
_entity.pdbx_description
1 polymer ?
#
loop_
_entity_poly.entity_id
_entity_poly.type
_entity_poly.pdbx_seq_one_letter_code
_entity_poly.pdbx_strand_id
1 'polypeptide(L)'
;MEQPHQQLCLHLCFRDQHQFRDALLNLHITQARNFKYHRNSDQRIIVQCKDKQCNFFMVAAVIKGEKTFVIKKMRLEHTCPSSTETTRVSAKFLAQKYEHLFRSDPTTGIQTIIDACMEKYGVDVPKSMAYRAKNIAIDAVLGDHKKQYPRLRNYAQTIMDTNPGSRVIVTTVTPTPTEKIPHPGPRFHAMFYCINGAREGFLKGCRPFIGQFLNLVHYLNIVSHSNAFNCLKC
;
A
#
# COMPACT_ATOMS: atom_id res chain seq x y z
N MET A 1 17.19 4.09 -4.04
CA MET A 1 18.36 3.20 -4.21
C MET A 1 17.84 1.90 -4.81
N GLU A 2 18.08 1.67 -6.10
CA GLU A 2 17.82 0.37 -6.71
C GLU A 2 18.76 -0.63 -6.03
N GLN A 3 18.18 -1.66 -5.42
CA GLN A 3 18.99 -2.79 -4.98
C GLN A 3 19.67 -3.36 -6.23
N PRO A 4 21.01 -3.50 -6.25
CA PRO A 4 21.71 -4.07 -7.39
C PRO A 4 21.09 -5.44 -7.67
N HIS A 5 20.86 -5.76 -8.94
CA HIS A 5 20.39 -7.06 -9.38
C HIS A 5 21.33 -8.11 -8.80
N GLN A 6 20.93 -8.72 -7.69
CA GLN A 6 21.72 -9.75 -7.05
C GLN A 6 21.76 -10.94 -8.01
N GLN A 7 22.87 -11.07 -8.72
CA GLN A 7 23.07 -12.16 -9.65
C GLN A 7 23.03 -13.46 -8.86
N LEU A 8 22.02 -14.28 -9.11
CA LEU A 8 21.90 -15.56 -8.43
C LEU A 8 23.08 -16.45 -8.84
N CYS A 9 23.77 -17.00 -7.85
CA CYS A 9 24.89 -17.93 -8.07
C CYS A 9 24.77 -19.13 -7.13
N LEU A 10 25.54 -20.17 -7.45
CA LEU A 10 25.60 -21.36 -6.62
C LEU A 10 26.15 -20.98 -5.23
N HIS A 11 25.60 -21.57 -4.18
CA HIS A 11 25.93 -21.31 -2.77
C HIS A 11 25.59 -19.89 -2.27
N LEU A 12 24.85 -19.09 -3.04
CA LEU A 12 24.31 -17.81 -2.53
C LEU A 12 23.38 -18.10 -1.36
N CYS A 13 23.61 -17.37 -0.24
CA CYS A 13 22.84 -17.48 0.99
C CYS A 13 21.78 -16.38 1.08
N PHE A 14 20.62 -16.72 1.62
CA PHE A 14 19.53 -15.83 1.94
C PHE A 14 19.20 -15.96 3.42
N ARG A 15 18.76 -14.87 4.04
CA ARG A 15 18.35 -14.85 5.44
C ARG A 15 17.25 -15.88 5.72
N ASP A 16 16.31 -16.02 4.79
CA ASP A 16 15.16 -16.91 4.89
C ASP A 16 14.62 -17.29 3.50
N GLN A 17 13.66 -18.20 3.48
CA GLN A 17 12.97 -18.65 2.28
C GLN A 17 12.18 -17.54 1.56
N HIS A 18 11.71 -16.50 2.29
CA HIS A 18 10.94 -15.39 1.69
C HIS A 18 11.86 -14.54 0.83
N GLN A 19 13.04 -14.19 1.35
CA GLN A 19 14.05 -13.46 0.58
C GLN A 19 14.47 -14.21 -0.68
N PHE A 20 14.63 -15.55 -0.59
CA PHE A 20 14.91 -16.36 -1.77
C PHE A 20 13.77 -16.32 -2.80
N ARG A 21 12.50 -16.46 -2.34
CA ARG A 21 11.33 -16.37 -3.24
C ARG A 21 11.23 -15.02 -3.93
N ASP A 22 11.54 -13.92 -3.24
CA ASP A 22 11.54 -12.58 -3.81
C ASP A 22 12.65 -12.42 -4.86
N ALA A 23 13.86 -12.93 -4.59
CA ALA A 23 14.97 -12.92 -5.55
C ALA A 23 14.65 -13.76 -6.80
N LEU A 24 14.05 -14.93 -6.61
CA LEU A 24 13.61 -15.81 -7.69
C LEU A 24 12.53 -15.15 -8.55
N LEU A 25 11.56 -14.49 -7.91
CA LEU A 25 10.50 -13.77 -8.60
C LEU A 25 11.08 -12.63 -9.44
N ASN A 26 11.97 -11.82 -8.87
CA ASN A 26 12.65 -10.74 -9.56
C ASN A 26 13.41 -11.24 -10.79
N LEU A 27 14.17 -12.34 -10.66
CA LEU A 27 14.89 -12.96 -11.79
C LEU A 27 13.95 -13.29 -12.95
N HIS A 28 12.83 -13.97 -12.67
CA HIS A 28 11.92 -14.43 -13.71
C HIS A 28 11.13 -13.31 -14.36
N ILE A 29 10.76 -12.28 -13.61
CA ILE A 29 10.10 -11.09 -14.15
C ILE A 29 11.08 -10.35 -15.07
N THR A 30 12.34 -10.15 -14.65
CA THR A 30 13.38 -9.48 -15.45
C THR A 30 13.70 -10.23 -16.74
N GLN A 31 13.64 -11.56 -16.71
CA GLN A 31 13.90 -12.40 -17.88
C GLN A 31 12.65 -12.64 -18.74
N ALA A 32 11.49 -12.12 -18.36
CA ALA A 32 10.18 -12.38 -18.96
C ALA A 32 9.93 -13.91 -19.13
N ARG A 33 10.17 -14.68 -18.07
CA ARG A 33 10.05 -16.14 -18.05
C ARG A 33 9.06 -16.60 -16.98
N ASN A 34 8.45 -17.76 -17.19
CA ASN A 34 7.56 -18.37 -16.24
C ASN A 34 8.17 -19.63 -15.62
N PHE A 35 7.95 -19.82 -14.32
CA PHE A 35 8.40 -21.00 -13.60
C PHE A 35 7.26 -21.67 -12.83
N LYS A 36 7.47 -22.90 -12.43
CA LYS A 36 6.61 -23.66 -11.54
C LYS A 36 7.41 -24.20 -10.37
N TYR A 37 6.77 -24.21 -9.20
CA TYR A 37 7.31 -24.93 -8.06
C TYR A 37 7.04 -26.43 -8.21
N HIS A 38 8.10 -27.22 -8.22
CA HIS A 38 8.00 -28.66 -8.08
C HIS A 38 7.89 -29.06 -6.60
N ARG A 39 8.60 -28.31 -5.73
CA ARG A 39 8.47 -28.37 -4.29
C ARG A 39 8.55 -26.96 -3.71
N ASN A 40 7.66 -26.64 -2.76
CA ASN A 40 7.63 -25.33 -2.13
C ASN A 40 7.35 -25.49 -0.63
N SER A 41 8.36 -25.91 0.11
CA SER A 41 8.29 -26.05 1.57
C SER A 41 9.28 -25.11 2.25
N ASP A 42 9.11 -24.94 3.56
CA ASP A 42 9.99 -24.08 4.36
C ASP A 42 11.42 -24.62 4.47
N GLN A 43 11.59 -25.91 4.23
CA GLN A 43 12.90 -26.59 4.27
C GLN A 43 13.57 -26.66 2.90
N ARG A 44 12.80 -26.73 1.82
CA ARG A 44 13.33 -26.94 0.48
C ARG A 44 12.40 -26.42 -0.59
N ILE A 45 12.97 -25.64 -1.51
CA ILE A 45 12.28 -25.12 -2.68
C ILE A 45 12.96 -25.71 -3.92
N ILE A 46 12.17 -26.28 -4.82
CA ILE A 46 12.62 -26.78 -6.13
C ILE A 46 11.77 -26.08 -7.18
N VAL A 47 12.44 -25.45 -8.11
CA VAL A 47 11.81 -24.66 -9.19
C VAL A 47 12.30 -25.16 -10.53
N GLN A 48 11.39 -25.19 -11.48
CA GLN A 48 11.66 -25.54 -12.87
C GLN A 48 10.95 -24.55 -13.79
N CYS A 49 11.41 -24.41 -15.02
CA CYS A 49 10.67 -23.66 -16.03
C CYS A 49 9.24 -24.24 -16.20
N LYS A 50 8.29 -23.39 -16.56
CA LYS A 50 6.93 -23.82 -16.93
C LYS A 50 6.96 -24.68 -18.20
N ASP A 51 7.87 -24.37 -19.12
CA ASP A 51 8.14 -25.16 -20.33
C ASP A 51 8.91 -26.42 -19.95
N LYS A 52 8.37 -27.59 -20.33
CA LYS A 52 8.94 -28.91 -20.01
C LYS A 52 10.25 -29.20 -20.73
N GLN A 53 10.49 -28.57 -21.88
CA GLN A 53 11.70 -28.75 -22.68
C GLN A 53 12.83 -27.81 -22.25
N CYS A 54 12.56 -26.88 -21.35
CA CYS A 54 13.52 -25.90 -20.89
C CYS A 54 14.40 -26.46 -19.77
N ASN A 55 15.71 -26.25 -19.92
CA ASN A 55 16.72 -26.76 -18.98
C ASN A 55 16.82 -25.99 -17.64
N PHE A 56 16.10 -24.87 -17.50
CA PHE A 56 16.14 -24.09 -16.27
C PHE A 56 15.64 -24.90 -15.07
N PHE A 57 16.46 -24.98 -14.03
CA PHE A 57 16.03 -25.47 -12.71
C PHE A 57 16.84 -24.83 -11.59
N MET A 58 16.27 -24.78 -10.38
CA MET A 58 16.94 -24.31 -9.19
C MET A 58 16.46 -25.09 -7.98
N VAL A 59 17.41 -25.44 -7.11
CA VAL A 59 17.17 -26.10 -5.84
C VAL A 59 17.81 -25.29 -4.74
N ALA A 60 16.99 -24.82 -3.82
CA ALA A 60 17.46 -24.14 -2.63
C ALA A 60 16.88 -24.84 -1.38
N ALA A 61 17.65 -24.86 -0.31
CA ALA A 61 17.24 -25.50 0.94
C ALA A 61 17.89 -24.81 2.14
N VAL A 62 17.28 -25.02 3.30
CA VAL A 62 17.80 -24.59 4.59
C VAL A 62 19.11 -25.30 4.91
N ILE A 63 20.07 -24.58 5.51
CA ILE A 63 21.27 -25.19 6.10
C ILE A 63 20.85 -25.87 7.42
N LYS A 64 21.30 -27.11 7.61
CA LYS A 64 20.94 -27.91 8.79
C LYS A 64 21.35 -27.16 10.07
N GLY A 65 20.40 -26.93 10.96
CA GLY A 65 20.62 -26.23 12.23
C GLY A 65 20.48 -24.69 12.17
N GLU A 66 20.21 -24.10 10.98
CA GLU A 66 20.09 -22.67 10.80
C GLU A 66 18.75 -22.29 10.15
N LYS A 67 18.46 -20.99 10.08
CA LYS A 67 17.35 -20.44 9.28
C LYS A 67 17.82 -20.01 7.88
N THR A 68 19.11 -20.03 7.64
CA THR A 68 19.76 -19.59 6.39
C THR A 68 19.36 -20.50 5.23
N PHE A 69 18.91 -19.89 4.15
CA PHE A 69 18.48 -20.59 2.94
C PHE A 69 19.55 -20.47 1.87
N VAL A 70 20.00 -21.56 1.26
CA VAL A 70 21.12 -21.58 0.32
C VAL A 70 20.77 -22.26 -1.00
N ILE A 71 21.25 -21.73 -2.12
CA ILE A 71 21.14 -22.35 -3.45
C ILE A 71 22.12 -23.52 -3.53
N LYS A 72 21.60 -24.76 -3.59
CA LYS A 72 22.40 -25.99 -3.65
C LYS A 72 22.67 -26.48 -5.05
N LYS A 73 21.75 -26.27 -5.98
CA LYS A 73 21.89 -26.64 -7.39
C LYS A 73 21.14 -25.63 -8.24
N MET A 74 21.68 -25.26 -9.39
CA MET A 74 21.02 -24.38 -10.33
C MET A 74 21.51 -24.53 -11.75
N ARG A 75 20.63 -24.24 -12.69
CA ARG A 75 20.92 -23.96 -14.09
C ARG A 75 20.07 -22.76 -14.47
N LEU A 76 20.71 -21.61 -14.73
CA LEU A 76 20.02 -20.33 -14.95
C LEU A 76 19.57 -20.14 -16.39
N GLU A 77 20.21 -20.84 -17.32
CA GLU A 77 19.93 -20.66 -18.74
C GLU A 77 18.57 -21.25 -19.11
N HIS A 78 17.74 -20.41 -19.73
CA HIS A 78 16.50 -20.83 -20.32
C HIS A 78 16.70 -21.13 -21.81
N THR A 79 16.24 -22.27 -22.26
CA THR A 79 16.21 -22.64 -23.68
C THR A 79 14.86 -22.32 -24.36
N CYS A 80 13.85 -21.90 -23.58
CA CYS A 80 12.53 -21.51 -24.07
C CYS A 80 12.49 -20.03 -24.51
N PRO A 81 11.53 -19.62 -25.37
CA PRO A 81 11.32 -18.21 -25.71
C PRO A 81 10.83 -17.38 -24.52
N SER A 82 11.00 -16.06 -24.57
CA SER A 82 10.40 -15.14 -23.59
C SER A 82 8.87 -15.08 -23.75
N SER A 83 8.18 -14.78 -22.68
CA SER A 83 6.72 -14.63 -22.65
C SER A 83 6.36 -13.24 -22.15
N THR A 84 5.58 -12.51 -22.93
CA THR A 84 5.02 -11.21 -22.53
C THR A 84 3.97 -11.35 -21.42
N GLU A 85 3.34 -12.53 -21.32
CA GLU A 85 2.41 -12.85 -20.25
C GLU A 85 3.16 -13.50 -19.09
N THR A 86 3.63 -12.71 -18.13
CA THR A 86 4.16 -13.29 -16.89
C THR A 86 3.04 -13.42 -15.85
N THR A 87 2.69 -14.65 -15.54
CA THR A 87 1.69 -14.99 -14.51
C THR A 87 2.14 -14.64 -13.09
N ARG A 88 3.35 -14.12 -12.90
CA ARG A 88 3.97 -13.86 -11.61
C ARG A 88 4.02 -12.39 -11.21
N VAL A 89 3.75 -11.47 -12.14
CA VAL A 89 3.60 -10.07 -11.79
C VAL A 89 2.34 -9.92 -10.94
N SER A 90 2.50 -9.37 -9.75
CA SER A 90 1.39 -9.13 -8.81
C SER A 90 1.31 -7.66 -8.44
N ALA A 91 0.12 -7.22 -8.01
CA ALA A 91 -0.05 -5.84 -7.53
C ALA A 91 0.90 -5.50 -6.37
N LYS A 92 1.21 -6.47 -5.49
CA LYS A 92 2.17 -6.29 -4.39
C LYS A 92 3.58 -6.07 -4.92
N PHE A 93 4.02 -6.85 -5.90
CA PHE A 93 5.33 -6.68 -6.54
C PHE A 93 5.44 -5.28 -7.18
N LEU A 94 4.45 -4.88 -7.98
CA LEU A 94 4.42 -3.56 -8.62
C LEU A 94 4.42 -2.42 -7.58
N ALA A 95 3.63 -2.56 -6.51
CA ALA A 95 3.58 -1.58 -5.44
C ALA A 95 4.95 -1.37 -4.78
N GLN A 96 5.65 -2.44 -4.46
CA GLN A 96 7.00 -2.37 -3.87
C GLN A 96 8.03 -1.80 -4.85
N LYS A 97 7.95 -2.20 -6.12
CA LYS A 97 8.92 -1.78 -7.14
C LYS A 97 8.77 -0.30 -7.50
N TYR A 98 7.54 0.20 -7.56
CA TYR A 98 7.22 1.57 -7.97
C TYR A 98 6.78 2.48 -6.79
N GLU A 99 6.98 2.05 -5.53
CA GLU A 99 6.66 2.84 -4.33
C GLU A 99 7.29 4.24 -4.38
N HIS A 100 8.53 4.33 -4.89
CA HIS A 100 9.26 5.60 -4.98
C HIS A 100 8.55 6.65 -5.84
N LEU A 101 7.81 6.24 -6.89
CA LEU A 101 7.02 7.16 -7.72
C LEU A 101 5.90 7.82 -6.89
N PHE A 102 5.19 7.02 -6.08
CA PHE A 102 4.10 7.52 -5.24
C PHE A 102 4.59 8.24 -4.00
N ARG A 103 5.83 8.00 -3.59
CA ARG A 103 6.48 8.75 -2.52
C ARG A 103 6.83 10.18 -2.98
N SER A 104 7.26 10.34 -4.22
CA SER A 104 7.54 11.65 -4.81
C SER A 104 6.27 12.40 -5.22
N ASP A 105 5.30 11.70 -5.80
CA ASP A 105 4.01 12.27 -6.20
C ASP A 105 2.87 11.23 -6.05
N PRO A 106 2.05 11.34 -4.98
CA PRO A 106 0.90 10.45 -4.77
C PRO A 106 -0.18 10.54 -5.85
N THR A 107 -0.20 11.63 -6.64
CA THR A 107 -1.18 11.83 -7.72
C THR A 107 -0.82 11.09 -9.00
N THR A 108 0.40 10.55 -9.11
CA THR A 108 0.91 9.82 -10.27
C THR A 108 -0.14 8.85 -10.84
N GLY A 109 -0.37 8.93 -12.15
CA GLY A 109 -1.35 8.10 -12.86
C GLY A 109 -0.91 6.63 -12.93
N ILE A 110 -1.89 5.71 -13.07
CA ILE A 110 -1.59 4.28 -13.25
C ILE A 110 -0.87 3.97 -14.57
N GLN A 111 -1.05 4.83 -15.58
CA GLN A 111 -0.42 4.64 -16.88
C GLN A 111 1.09 4.64 -16.76
N THR A 112 1.65 5.47 -15.88
CA THR A 112 3.10 5.50 -15.60
C THR A 112 3.64 4.15 -15.14
N ILE A 113 2.87 3.40 -14.32
CA ILE A 113 3.29 2.04 -13.89
C ILE A 113 3.24 1.07 -15.06
N ILE A 114 2.18 1.14 -15.88
CA ILE A 114 1.98 0.26 -17.02
C ILE A 114 3.12 0.45 -18.02
N ASP A 115 3.40 1.70 -18.40
CA ASP A 115 4.45 2.06 -19.35
C ASP A 115 5.83 1.67 -18.83
N ALA A 116 6.14 1.99 -17.57
CA ALA A 116 7.41 1.62 -16.95
C ALA A 116 7.59 0.10 -16.82
N CYS A 117 6.50 -0.67 -16.63
CA CYS A 117 6.55 -2.12 -16.59
C CYS A 117 6.78 -2.72 -17.98
N MET A 118 6.12 -2.17 -18.99
CA MET A 118 6.31 -2.56 -20.39
C MET A 118 7.74 -2.26 -20.86
N GLU A 119 8.25 -1.06 -20.59
CA GLU A 119 9.60 -0.65 -20.98
C GLU A 119 10.67 -1.51 -20.30
N LYS A 120 10.55 -1.73 -18.98
CA LYS A 120 11.59 -2.41 -18.21
C LYS A 120 11.56 -3.93 -18.31
N TYR A 121 10.37 -4.52 -18.41
CA TYR A 121 10.17 -5.98 -18.32
C TYR A 121 9.50 -6.59 -19.55
N GLY A 122 9.01 -5.77 -20.49
CA GLY A 122 8.24 -6.26 -21.65
C GLY A 122 6.92 -6.93 -21.26
N VAL A 123 6.34 -6.58 -20.12
CA VAL A 123 5.14 -7.22 -19.54
C VAL A 123 3.96 -6.29 -19.59
N ASP A 124 2.87 -6.75 -20.18
CA ASP A 124 1.60 -6.03 -20.15
C ASP A 124 0.91 -6.19 -18.79
N VAL A 125 0.57 -5.05 -18.17
CA VAL A 125 -0.07 -4.99 -16.84
C VAL A 125 -1.51 -4.53 -17.00
N PRO A 126 -2.50 -5.36 -16.62
CA PRO A 126 -3.90 -4.95 -16.64
C PRO A 126 -4.16 -3.73 -15.75
N LYS A 127 -4.99 -2.79 -16.22
CA LYS A 127 -5.36 -1.57 -15.47
C LYS A 127 -5.84 -1.87 -14.04
N SER A 128 -6.63 -2.93 -13.86
CA SER A 128 -7.13 -3.35 -12.54
C SER A 128 -6.00 -3.75 -11.58
N MET A 129 -4.91 -4.33 -12.09
CA MET A 129 -3.72 -4.67 -11.30
C MET A 129 -2.92 -3.43 -10.97
N ALA A 130 -2.75 -2.50 -11.93
CA ALA A 130 -2.06 -1.23 -11.72
C ALA A 130 -2.78 -0.36 -10.66
N TYR A 131 -4.13 -0.30 -10.67
CA TYR A 131 -4.91 0.36 -9.62
C TYR A 131 -4.69 -0.25 -8.24
N ARG A 132 -4.69 -1.58 -8.14
CA ARG A 132 -4.41 -2.26 -6.86
C ARG A 132 -2.99 -1.98 -6.38
N ALA A 133 -2.02 -1.98 -7.29
CA ALA A 133 -0.63 -1.65 -6.98
C ALA A 133 -0.50 -0.21 -6.46
N LYS A 134 -1.14 0.76 -7.13
CA LYS A 134 -1.18 2.15 -6.69
C LYS A 134 -1.74 2.27 -5.26
N ASN A 135 -2.89 1.65 -4.97
CA ASN A 135 -3.49 1.72 -3.65
C ASN A 135 -2.58 1.13 -2.56
N ILE A 136 -1.96 -0.03 -2.81
CA ILE A 136 -1.01 -0.65 -1.88
C ILE A 136 0.20 0.27 -1.66
N ALA A 137 0.75 0.89 -2.72
CA ALA A 137 1.89 1.78 -2.62
C ALA A 137 1.55 3.07 -1.86
N ILE A 138 0.40 3.68 -2.13
CA ILE A 138 -0.08 4.87 -1.43
C ILE A 138 -0.30 4.55 0.06
N ASP A 139 -0.94 3.42 0.39
CA ASP A 139 -1.13 3.00 1.78
C ASP A 139 0.23 2.78 2.50
N ALA A 140 1.24 2.28 1.79
CA ALA A 140 2.58 2.12 2.34
C ALA A 140 3.31 3.46 2.57
N VAL A 141 3.13 4.43 1.68
CA VAL A 141 3.79 5.75 1.73
C VAL A 141 3.11 6.69 2.72
N LEU A 142 1.79 6.79 2.67
CA LEU A 142 1.01 7.71 3.52
C LEU A 142 0.69 7.09 4.89
N GLY A 143 0.97 5.80 5.07
CA GLY A 143 0.52 5.01 6.20
C GLY A 143 -0.93 4.55 6.04
N ASP A 144 -1.29 3.51 6.79
CA ASP A 144 -2.66 3.00 6.80
C ASP A 144 -3.58 4.08 7.42
N HIS A 145 -4.28 4.82 6.55
CA HIS A 145 -5.21 5.86 6.96
C HIS A 145 -6.28 5.34 7.94
N LYS A 146 -6.62 4.05 7.87
CA LYS A 146 -7.55 3.41 8.82
C LYS A 146 -6.99 3.41 10.25
N LYS A 147 -5.67 3.34 10.41
CA LYS A 147 -4.99 3.41 11.73
C LYS A 147 -4.95 4.83 12.29
N GLN A 148 -5.24 5.85 11.50
CA GLN A 148 -5.26 7.25 11.94
C GLN A 148 -6.56 7.57 12.70
N TYR A 149 -7.68 6.97 12.29
CA TYR A 149 -8.99 7.26 12.91
C TYR A 149 -9.06 7.00 14.44
N PRO A 150 -8.49 5.91 14.98
CA PRO A 150 -8.43 5.72 16.43
C PRO A 150 -7.68 6.81 17.18
N ARG A 151 -6.73 7.51 16.52
CA ARG A 151 -5.95 8.59 17.12
C ARG A 151 -6.64 9.96 17.09
N LEU A 152 -7.75 10.11 16.36
CA LEU A 152 -8.45 11.40 16.24
C LEU A 152 -8.93 11.95 17.57
N ARG A 153 -9.34 11.10 18.51
CA ARG A 153 -9.75 11.55 19.86
C ARG A 153 -8.58 12.15 20.64
N ASN A 154 -7.41 11.51 20.58
CA ASN A 154 -6.20 12.02 21.22
C ASN A 154 -5.74 13.33 20.56
N TYR A 155 -5.82 13.41 19.25
CA TYR A 155 -5.53 14.62 18.49
C TYR A 155 -6.49 15.76 18.86
N ALA A 156 -7.79 15.49 18.96
CA ALA A 156 -8.79 16.45 19.40
C ALA A 156 -8.48 16.97 20.81
N GLN A 157 -8.12 16.09 21.73
CA GLN A 157 -7.71 16.47 23.09
C GLN A 157 -6.46 17.36 23.08
N THR A 158 -5.44 16.97 22.32
CA THR A 158 -4.21 17.80 22.17
C THR A 158 -4.51 19.20 21.65
N ILE A 159 -5.41 19.35 20.68
CA ILE A 159 -5.83 20.68 20.20
C ILE A 159 -6.45 21.50 21.34
N MET A 160 -7.33 20.92 22.11
CA MET A 160 -7.98 21.63 23.24
C MET A 160 -7.01 21.98 24.35
N ASP A 161 -6.06 21.10 24.66
CA ASP A 161 -5.03 21.33 25.69
C ASP A 161 -4.03 22.42 25.28
N THR A 162 -3.65 22.47 24.00
CA THR A 162 -2.70 23.45 23.48
C THR A 162 -3.34 24.79 23.12
N ASN A 163 -4.67 24.84 22.97
CA ASN A 163 -5.42 26.04 22.63
C ASN A 163 -6.63 26.18 23.58
N PRO A 164 -6.42 26.66 24.82
CA PRO A 164 -7.49 26.81 25.80
C PRO A 164 -8.69 27.62 25.29
N GLY A 165 -9.89 27.14 25.57
CA GLY A 165 -11.13 27.74 25.06
C GLY A 165 -11.53 27.28 23.65
N SER A 166 -10.70 26.46 22.98
CA SER A 166 -11.06 25.82 21.71
C SER A 166 -12.02 24.65 21.90
N ARG A 167 -12.80 24.36 20.86
CA ARG A 167 -13.77 23.23 20.88
C ARG A 167 -13.51 22.29 19.73
N VAL A 168 -13.36 21.01 20.02
CA VAL A 168 -13.21 19.96 19.02
C VAL A 168 -14.23 18.86 19.26
N ILE A 169 -14.99 18.50 18.24
CA ILE A 169 -16.03 17.47 18.27
C ILE A 169 -15.73 16.44 17.21
N VAL A 170 -15.57 15.18 17.61
CA VAL A 170 -15.43 14.04 16.71
C VAL A 170 -16.69 13.20 16.79
N THR A 171 -17.40 13.09 15.68
CA THR A 171 -18.62 12.30 15.57
C THR A 171 -18.36 10.97 14.89
N THR A 172 -19.03 9.94 15.38
CA THR A 172 -18.98 8.59 14.84
C THR A 172 -20.39 8.07 14.58
N VAL A 173 -20.54 7.23 13.57
CA VAL A 173 -21.78 6.52 13.25
C VAL A 173 -21.54 5.02 13.36
N THR A 174 -22.43 4.32 14.04
CA THR A 174 -22.42 2.85 14.03
C THR A 174 -23.31 2.37 12.89
N PRO A 175 -22.77 1.70 11.88
CA PRO A 175 -23.55 1.18 10.76
C PRO A 175 -24.57 0.14 11.27
N THR A 176 -25.64 -0.04 10.52
CA THR A 176 -26.61 -1.10 10.80
C THR A 176 -25.92 -2.47 10.66
N PRO A 177 -26.16 -3.40 11.60
CA PRO A 177 -25.67 -4.77 11.49
C PRO A 177 -26.13 -5.43 10.19
N THR A 178 -25.25 -6.22 9.59
CA THR A 178 -25.54 -7.06 8.42
C THR A 178 -25.16 -8.50 8.74
N GLU A 179 -25.69 -9.47 7.97
CA GLU A 179 -25.34 -10.89 8.16
C GLU A 179 -23.83 -11.15 8.12
N LYS A 180 -23.10 -10.37 7.29
CA LYS A 180 -21.64 -10.50 7.17
C LYS A 180 -20.87 -9.80 8.30
N ILE A 181 -21.46 -8.79 8.93
CA ILE A 181 -20.85 -8.02 10.03
C ILE A 181 -21.94 -7.77 11.08
N PRO A 182 -22.15 -8.75 11.98
CA PRO A 182 -23.23 -8.65 12.99
C PRO A 182 -22.96 -7.58 14.06
N HIS A 183 -21.70 -7.24 14.31
CA HIS A 183 -21.29 -6.21 15.28
C HIS A 183 -20.37 -5.19 14.64
N PRO A 184 -20.86 -4.27 13.79
CA PRO A 184 -20.03 -3.25 13.18
C PRO A 184 -19.57 -2.25 14.25
N GLY A 185 -18.26 -2.02 14.30
CA GLY A 185 -17.69 -0.97 15.14
C GLY A 185 -18.07 0.44 14.66
N PRO A 186 -17.91 1.46 15.53
CA PRO A 186 -18.18 2.85 15.17
C PRO A 186 -17.23 3.29 14.04
N ARG A 187 -17.77 3.97 13.03
CA ARG A 187 -17.02 4.56 11.93
C ARG A 187 -16.94 6.06 12.09
N PHE A 188 -15.82 6.66 11.74
CA PHE A 188 -15.70 8.10 11.68
C PHE A 188 -16.76 8.68 10.74
N HIS A 189 -17.44 9.74 11.21
CA HIS A 189 -18.44 10.45 10.44
C HIS A 189 -17.96 11.86 10.11
N ALA A 190 -17.64 12.66 11.12
CA ALA A 190 -17.19 14.02 10.93
C ALA A 190 -16.32 14.49 12.11
N MET A 191 -15.49 15.50 11.83
CA MET A 191 -14.75 16.23 12.86
C MET A 191 -15.00 17.71 12.67
N PHE A 192 -15.41 18.36 13.74
CA PHE A 192 -15.56 19.81 13.81
C PHE A 192 -14.52 20.36 14.79
N TYR A 193 -13.90 21.48 14.45
CA TYR A 193 -12.98 22.18 15.36
C TYR A 193 -13.18 23.68 15.25
N CYS A 194 -13.11 24.38 16.38
CA CYS A 194 -13.17 25.82 16.51
C CYS A 194 -12.03 26.25 17.43
N ILE A 195 -11.01 26.88 16.86
CA ILE A 195 -9.86 27.39 17.63
C ILE A 195 -10.27 28.71 18.30
N ASN A 196 -10.03 28.86 19.59
CA ASN A 196 -10.45 30.03 20.35
C ASN A 196 -9.88 31.34 19.80
N GLY A 197 -8.61 31.38 19.38
CA GLY A 197 -8.02 32.58 18.76
C GLY A 197 -8.75 33.04 17.50
N ALA A 198 -9.18 32.08 16.64
CA ALA A 198 -9.96 32.39 15.45
C ALA A 198 -11.37 32.88 15.82
N ARG A 199 -12.01 32.28 16.82
CA ARG A 199 -13.31 32.71 17.36
C ARG A 199 -13.24 34.14 17.91
N GLU A 200 -12.27 34.42 18.76
CA GLU A 200 -12.06 35.77 19.35
C GLU A 200 -11.77 36.80 18.27
N GLY A 201 -10.92 36.51 17.31
CA GLY A 201 -10.63 37.39 16.17
C GLY A 201 -11.87 37.68 15.34
N PHE A 202 -12.72 36.66 15.08
CA PHE A 202 -13.99 36.84 14.38
C PHE A 202 -14.96 37.76 15.14
N LEU A 203 -15.11 37.52 16.45
CA LEU A 203 -16.05 38.27 17.28
C LEU A 203 -15.62 39.74 17.48
N LYS A 204 -14.32 40.02 17.51
CA LYS A 204 -13.78 41.36 17.81
C LYS A 204 -13.41 42.18 16.60
N GLY A 205 -13.10 41.55 15.47
CA GLY A 205 -12.49 42.27 14.35
C GLY A 205 -13.04 41.97 12.95
N CYS A 206 -13.83 40.92 12.80
CA CYS A 206 -14.34 40.53 11.50
C CYS A 206 -15.79 40.98 11.27
N ARG A 207 -16.14 41.27 10.02
CA ARG A 207 -17.55 41.41 9.64
C ARG A 207 -18.25 40.04 9.88
N PRO A 208 -19.53 40.01 10.33
CA PRO A 208 -20.23 38.76 10.64
C PRO A 208 -20.64 38.04 9.33
N PHE A 209 -19.63 37.59 8.58
CA PHE A 209 -19.80 36.88 7.34
C PHE A 209 -19.02 35.55 7.41
N ILE A 210 -19.74 34.44 7.23
CA ILE A 210 -19.17 33.09 7.18
C ILE A 210 -19.38 32.53 5.77
N GLY A 211 -18.29 32.35 5.03
CA GLY A 211 -18.31 31.67 3.74
C GLY A 211 -18.32 30.15 3.93
N GLN A 212 -19.30 29.48 3.34
CA GLN A 212 -19.30 28.02 3.24
C GLN A 212 -18.88 27.61 1.83
N PHE A 213 -17.73 26.92 1.70
CA PHE A 213 -17.36 26.25 0.47
C PHE A 213 -18.05 24.89 0.39
N LEU A 214 -19.09 24.80 -0.42
CA LEU A 214 -19.81 23.52 -0.68
C LEU A 214 -19.09 22.61 -1.69
N ASN A 215 -17.84 22.89 -2.01
CA ASN A 215 -17.05 22.03 -2.88
C ASN A 215 -16.14 21.13 -2.06
N LEU A 216 -16.58 20.01 -1.74
CA LEU A 216 -15.92 18.71 -1.72
C LEU A 216 -16.76 17.73 -0.91
N VAL A 217 -17.06 16.64 -1.62
CA VAL A 217 -17.55 15.39 -1.06
C VAL A 217 -19.06 15.24 -1.01
N HIS A 218 -19.58 14.59 -2.00
CA HIS A 218 -20.88 13.93 -2.02
C HIS A 218 -21.13 12.95 -0.85
N TYR A 219 -20.33 13.02 0.22
CA TYR A 219 -20.43 12.15 1.41
C TYR A 219 -20.43 12.90 2.75
N LEU A 220 -20.41 14.20 2.74
CA LEU A 220 -20.66 14.98 3.96
C LEU A 220 -22.05 15.58 3.87
N ASN A 221 -23.04 14.75 4.08
CA ASN A 221 -24.33 15.23 4.50
C ASN A 221 -24.16 16.00 5.81
N ILE A 222 -24.02 17.33 5.65
CA ILE A 222 -24.59 18.30 6.56
C ILE A 222 -24.21 18.11 8.03
N VAL A 223 -23.14 18.77 8.43
CA VAL A 223 -23.21 19.42 9.73
C VAL A 223 -24.29 20.48 9.59
N SER A 224 -25.46 20.20 10.15
CA SER A 224 -26.60 21.11 10.16
C SER A 224 -26.13 22.49 10.59
N HIS A 225 -26.66 23.53 9.98
CA HIS A 225 -26.43 24.96 10.29
C HIS A 225 -26.38 25.30 11.79
N SER A 226 -26.98 24.47 12.64
CA SER A 226 -27.01 24.59 14.10
C SER A 226 -25.63 24.45 14.79
N ASN A 227 -24.67 23.66 14.27
CA ASN A 227 -23.42 23.45 14.99
C ASN A 227 -22.39 24.56 14.77
N ALA A 228 -22.35 25.19 13.59
CA ALA A 228 -21.48 26.35 13.35
C ALA A 228 -21.98 27.57 14.14
N PHE A 229 -23.28 27.78 14.20
CA PHE A 229 -23.89 28.88 14.99
C PHE A 229 -23.78 28.64 16.50
N ASN A 230 -23.86 27.39 16.96
CA ASN A 230 -23.72 27.07 18.40
C ASN A 230 -22.27 27.25 18.90
N CYS A 231 -21.26 27.21 18.03
CA CYS A 231 -19.88 27.51 18.43
C CYS A 231 -19.64 29.01 18.63
N LEU A 232 -20.43 29.87 18.01
CA LEU A 232 -20.34 31.32 18.16
C LEU A 232 -21.17 31.85 19.35
N LYS A 233 -22.08 31.02 19.90
CA LYS A 233 -22.97 31.38 21.03
C LYS A 233 -22.52 30.85 22.40
N CYS A 234 -21.40 30.09 22.49
CA CYS A 234 -20.84 29.65 23.76
C CYS A 234 -19.74 30.56 24.28
#